data_66ce0d23d2f19eb1b93fa57738ad595b
#
_entry.id   66ce0d23d2f19eb1b93fa57738ad595b
#
_cell.length_a   1.000
_cell.length_b   1.000
_cell.length_c   1.000
_cell.angle_alpha   90.00
_cell.angle_beta   90.00
_cell.angle_gamma   90.00
#
_symmetry.space_group_name_H-M   'P 1'
#
loop_
_entity.id
_entity.type
_entity.pdbx_description
1 polymer ?
#
loop_
_entity_poly.entity_id
_entity_poly.type
_entity_poly.pdbx_seq_one_letter_code
_entity_poly.pdbx_strand_id
1 'polypeptide(L)'
;MKSTINFGYLIFLSVVAALGGFLFGYDTAVISGTIAQVTQLFQLDTLQQGWYVGCALVGSIVGVLFAGILSDKLGRKLTMVISAVLFSTSALGCALSADFTQLVIYRIIGGVGIGVVSIVSPLYISEVAVAQYRGRLVSLYQLAVTVGFLGAYLVNYQLLAWAESGTQLGVDWLNKVFITEVWRGMLGMETLPAILFFIIIFFIPESPRWLIVRGKELKAVNILEKIYNSITEAKSQLKETKSVLTSETRSEWSLLMKPGIFKAVIIGVCIAILGQFMGVNAVLYYGPSIFENAGLSGGDSLFYQVLVGLVNTLTTVLALVIIDKVGRKKLVYYGVSGMVVSLILIGLYFLFGDSLGVSSLFLLVFFLFYVFCCAVSICAVVFVLLSEMYPTKVRGLAMSIAGFALWIGTYLIGQLTPWMLQNLTPAGTFFLFALMCVPYMLIVWKLVPETTGKSLEEIERYWTRSE
;
A
#
# COMPACT_ATOMS: atom_id res chain seq x y z
N MET A 1 -4.07 -28.54 29.59
CA MET A 1 -3.18 -27.38 29.73
C MET A 1 -3.43 -26.46 28.54
N LYS A 2 -3.85 -25.20 28.75
CA LYS A 2 -3.92 -24.22 27.65
C LYS A 2 -2.46 -24.01 27.17
N SER A 3 -2.20 -24.29 25.91
CA SER A 3 -0.86 -24.03 25.33
C SER A 3 -0.59 -22.53 25.45
N THR A 4 0.51 -22.18 26.11
CA THR A 4 0.95 -20.78 26.22
C THR A 4 1.65 -20.40 24.92
N ILE A 5 0.93 -19.67 24.08
CA ILE A 5 1.50 -19.16 22.81
C ILE A 5 2.74 -18.30 23.11
N ASN A 6 3.82 -18.51 22.39
CA ASN A 6 5.00 -17.66 22.45
C ASN A 6 4.75 -16.35 21.69
N PHE A 7 4.02 -15.44 22.36
CA PHE A 7 3.57 -14.19 21.77
C PHE A 7 4.72 -13.28 21.34
N GLY A 8 5.82 -13.27 22.10
CA GLY A 8 7.02 -12.50 21.75
C GLY A 8 7.65 -12.96 20.43
N TYR A 9 7.77 -14.28 20.25
CA TYR A 9 8.30 -14.85 19.02
C TYR A 9 7.36 -14.59 17.83
N LEU A 10 6.07 -14.71 18.04
CA LEU A 10 5.07 -14.44 17.01
C LEU A 10 5.06 -12.97 16.55
N ILE A 11 5.14 -12.03 17.50
CA ILE A 11 5.30 -10.60 17.18
C ILE A 11 6.60 -10.36 16.41
N PHE A 12 7.72 -10.93 16.86
CA PHE A 12 9.00 -10.79 16.17
C PHE A 12 8.92 -11.21 14.70
N LEU A 13 8.36 -12.40 14.42
CA LEU A 13 8.19 -12.89 13.05
C LEU A 13 7.32 -11.94 12.21
N SER A 14 6.23 -11.47 12.81
CA SER A 14 5.28 -10.58 12.12
C SER A 14 5.87 -9.19 11.86
N VAL A 15 6.60 -8.61 12.80
CA VAL A 15 7.25 -7.30 12.64
C VAL A 15 8.36 -7.37 11.58
N VAL A 16 9.18 -8.42 11.59
CA VAL A 16 10.22 -8.59 10.56
C VAL A 16 9.59 -8.67 9.16
N ALA A 17 8.53 -9.44 8.99
CA ALA A 17 7.85 -9.50 7.70
C ALA A 17 7.14 -8.17 7.35
N ALA A 18 6.61 -7.45 8.34
CA ALA A 18 5.98 -6.15 8.15
C ALA A 18 6.96 -5.04 7.70
N LEU A 19 8.29 -5.19 7.96
CA LEU A 19 9.29 -4.27 7.39
C LEU A 19 9.27 -4.23 5.87
N GLY A 20 8.85 -5.29 5.19
CA GLY A 20 8.56 -5.24 3.76
C GLY A 20 7.45 -4.24 3.41
N GLY A 21 6.43 -4.14 4.27
CA GLY A 21 5.41 -3.09 4.15
C GLY A 21 5.97 -1.68 4.39
N PHE A 22 6.87 -1.51 5.35
CA PHE A 22 7.56 -0.24 5.56
C PHE A 22 8.32 0.20 4.30
N LEU A 23 9.08 -0.70 3.66
CA LEU A 23 9.80 -0.40 2.41
C LEU A 23 8.84 -0.08 1.27
N PHE A 24 7.75 -0.81 1.13
CA PHE A 24 6.69 -0.44 0.17
C PHE A 24 6.20 0.98 0.40
N GLY A 25 5.87 1.35 1.63
CA GLY A 25 5.42 2.70 1.96
C GLY A 25 6.49 3.75 1.69
N TYR A 26 7.72 3.47 2.06
CA TYR A 26 8.84 4.39 1.89
C TYR A 26 9.14 4.67 0.41
N ASP A 27 9.37 3.63 -0.41
CA ASP A 27 9.64 3.78 -1.86
C ASP A 27 8.51 4.51 -2.59
N THR A 28 7.28 4.20 -2.22
CA THR A 28 6.11 4.84 -2.82
C THR A 28 5.99 6.32 -2.46
N ALA A 29 6.36 6.70 -1.23
CA ALA A 29 6.19 8.06 -0.71
C ALA A 29 7.37 8.98 -1.00
N VAL A 30 8.59 8.45 -1.05
CA VAL A 30 9.82 9.25 -1.24
C VAL A 30 9.80 10.06 -2.53
N ILE A 31 9.11 9.56 -3.56
CA ILE A 31 8.96 10.19 -4.86
C ILE A 31 8.41 11.62 -4.74
N SER A 32 7.49 11.86 -3.79
CA SER A 32 6.80 13.14 -3.62
C SER A 32 7.75 14.32 -3.36
N GLY A 33 8.86 14.10 -2.68
CA GLY A 33 9.87 15.12 -2.40
C GLY A 33 10.85 15.36 -3.54
N THR A 34 10.86 14.49 -4.55
CA THR A 34 11.88 14.52 -5.61
C THR A 34 11.35 15.06 -6.95
N ILE A 35 10.01 15.07 -7.12
CA ILE A 35 9.37 15.39 -8.40
C ILE A 35 9.82 16.77 -8.94
N ALA A 36 9.75 17.81 -8.12
CA ALA A 36 10.09 19.17 -8.55
C ALA A 36 11.54 19.27 -9.06
N GLN A 37 12.49 18.75 -8.29
CA GLN A 37 13.91 18.79 -8.64
C GLN A 37 14.26 17.95 -9.86
N VAL A 38 13.72 16.73 -9.95
CA VAL A 38 13.94 15.81 -11.07
C VAL A 38 13.31 16.39 -12.35
N THR A 39 12.10 16.97 -12.25
CA THR A 39 11.44 17.63 -13.37
C THR A 39 12.26 18.80 -13.91
N GLN A 40 12.78 19.63 -13.01
CA GLN A 40 13.62 20.77 -13.40
C GLN A 40 14.97 20.32 -14.00
N LEU A 41 15.62 19.32 -13.38
CA LEU A 41 16.95 18.87 -13.82
C LEU A 41 16.92 18.23 -15.21
N PHE A 42 15.92 17.36 -15.45
CA PHE A 42 15.80 16.63 -16.72
C PHE A 42 14.81 17.27 -17.70
N GLN A 43 14.25 18.46 -17.37
CA GLN A 43 13.29 19.21 -18.18
C GLN A 43 12.11 18.35 -18.64
N LEU A 44 11.50 17.60 -17.69
CA LEU A 44 10.42 16.68 -17.99
C LEU A 44 9.14 17.41 -18.36
N ASP A 45 8.49 16.96 -19.43
CA ASP A 45 7.10 17.33 -19.71
C ASP A 45 6.12 16.65 -18.75
N THR A 46 4.84 17.02 -18.81
CA THR A 46 3.79 16.48 -17.92
C THR A 46 3.60 14.96 -18.02
N LEU A 47 3.78 14.39 -19.22
CA LEU A 47 3.66 12.95 -19.41
C LEU A 47 4.88 12.21 -18.86
N GLN A 48 6.06 12.77 -19.05
CA GLN A 48 7.31 12.24 -18.48
C GLN A 48 7.31 12.37 -16.95
N GLN A 49 6.78 13.45 -16.40
CA GLN A 49 6.60 13.62 -14.95
C GLN A 49 5.66 12.55 -14.38
N GLY A 50 4.54 12.29 -15.05
CA GLY A 50 3.65 11.17 -14.70
C GLY A 50 4.36 9.83 -14.82
N TRP A 51 5.16 9.62 -15.88
CA TRP A 51 5.93 8.40 -16.07
C TRP A 51 6.99 8.19 -14.97
N TYR A 52 7.63 9.26 -14.51
CA TYR A 52 8.57 9.19 -13.39
C TYR A 52 7.96 8.60 -12.12
N VAL A 53 6.69 8.92 -11.82
CA VAL A 53 5.93 8.31 -10.74
C VAL A 53 5.37 6.94 -11.15
N GLY A 54 4.80 6.84 -12.34
CA GLY A 54 4.09 5.66 -12.84
C GLY A 54 5.01 4.46 -13.13
N CYS A 55 6.27 4.67 -13.49
CA CYS A 55 7.18 3.58 -13.87
C CYS A 55 7.38 2.56 -12.73
N ALA A 56 7.48 3.00 -11.47
CA ALA A 56 7.57 2.09 -10.33
C ALA A 56 6.26 1.30 -10.14
N LEU A 57 5.11 1.92 -10.41
CA LEU A 57 3.80 1.24 -10.33
C LEU A 57 3.65 0.17 -11.42
N VAL A 58 4.21 0.39 -12.62
CA VAL A 58 4.32 -0.66 -13.65
C VAL A 58 5.20 -1.81 -13.15
N GLY A 59 6.35 -1.50 -12.54
CA GLY A 59 7.18 -2.49 -11.87
C GLY A 59 6.39 -3.29 -10.83
N SER A 60 5.55 -2.62 -10.03
CA SER A 60 4.73 -3.27 -9.01
C SER A 60 3.69 -4.22 -9.60
N ILE A 61 3.06 -3.84 -10.72
CA ILE A 61 2.14 -4.72 -11.45
C ILE A 61 2.85 -6.00 -11.88
N VAL A 62 4.05 -5.87 -12.46
CA VAL A 62 4.88 -7.02 -12.84
C VAL A 62 5.25 -7.86 -11.61
N GLY A 63 5.68 -7.22 -10.52
CA GLY A 63 6.02 -7.89 -9.27
C GLY A 63 4.86 -8.72 -8.71
N VAL A 64 3.65 -8.18 -8.68
CA VAL A 64 2.43 -8.86 -8.21
C VAL A 64 2.11 -10.09 -9.05
N LEU A 65 2.23 -10.01 -10.38
CA LEU A 65 1.97 -11.14 -11.28
C LEU A 65 2.89 -12.34 -11.00
N PHE A 66 4.15 -12.08 -10.65
CA PHE A 66 5.12 -13.14 -10.39
C PHE A 66 5.26 -13.52 -8.91
N ALA A 67 4.75 -12.71 -7.99
CA ALA A 67 4.90 -12.91 -6.54
C ALA A 67 4.43 -14.29 -6.07
N GLY A 68 3.25 -14.73 -6.51
CA GLY A 68 2.71 -16.04 -6.17
C GLY A 68 3.59 -17.18 -6.63
N ILE A 69 3.95 -17.20 -7.92
CA ILE A 69 4.79 -18.23 -8.53
C ILE A 69 6.16 -18.31 -7.84
N LEU A 70 6.76 -17.14 -7.59
CA LEU A 70 8.06 -17.02 -6.95
C LEU A 70 8.01 -17.53 -5.51
N SER A 71 7.02 -17.08 -4.76
CA SER A 71 6.78 -17.46 -3.38
C SER A 71 6.48 -18.95 -3.21
N ASP A 72 5.72 -19.54 -4.13
CA ASP A 72 5.42 -20.98 -4.10
C ASP A 72 6.65 -21.84 -4.46
N LYS A 73 7.46 -21.40 -5.43
CA LYS A 73 8.65 -22.14 -5.84
C LYS A 73 9.81 -22.02 -4.86
N LEU A 74 10.14 -20.81 -4.41
CA LEU A 74 11.32 -20.50 -3.62
C LEU A 74 11.06 -20.45 -2.11
N GLY A 75 9.82 -20.28 -1.70
CA GLY A 75 9.42 -20.02 -0.32
C GLY A 75 9.24 -18.54 -0.04
N ARG A 76 8.58 -18.27 1.09
CA ARG A 76 8.23 -16.89 1.46
C ARG A 76 9.46 -16.10 1.87
N LYS A 77 10.32 -16.71 2.69
CA LYS A 77 11.55 -16.09 3.18
C LYS A 77 12.48 -15.67 2.04
N LEU A 78 12.82 -16.60 1.14
CA LEU A 78 13.75 -16.29 0.04
C LEU A 78 13.17 -15.24 -0.91
N THR A 79 11.86 -15.28 -1.16
CA THR A 79 11.17 -14.29 -1.99
C THR A 79 11.24 -12.89 -1.37
N MET A 80 11.11 -12.76 -0.05
CA MET A 80 11.31 -11.50 0.66
C MET A 80 12.77 -11.03 0.63
N VAL A 81 13.75 -11.95 0.68
CA VAL A 81 15.17 -11.62 0.49
C VAL A 81 15.42 -11.03 -0.91
N ILE A 82 14.84 -11.62 -1.94
CA ILE A 82 14.91 -11.09 -3.31
C ILE A 82 14.35 -9.67 -3.37
N SER A 83 13.20 -9.43 -2.74
CA SER A 83 12.61 -8.08 -2.69
C SER A 83 13.54 -7.08 -1.98
N ALA A 84 14.18 -7.47 -0.87
CA ALA A 84 15.14 -6.61 -0.18
C ALA A 84 16.35 -6.25 -1.04
N VAL A 85 16.84 -7.19 -1.86
CA VAL A 85 17.91 -6.93 -2.85
C VAL A 85 17.42 -5.96 -3.93
N LEU A 86 16.19 -6.15 -4.44
CA LEU A 86 15.61 -5.26 -5.45
C LEU A 86 15.46 -3.82 -4.91
N PHE A 87 14.98 -3.63 -3.67
CA PHE A 87 14.92 -2.33 -3.02
C PHE A 87 16.30 -1.69 -2.86
N SER A 88 17.26 -2.44 -2.35
CA SER A 88 18.64 -1.92 -2.16
C SER A 88 19.26 -1.52 -3.49
N THR A 89 19.09 -2.33 -4.54
CA THR A 89 19.60 -2.04 -5.89
C THR A 89 18.91 -0.82 -6.49
N SER A 90 17.59 -0.70 -6.32
CA SER A 90 16.82 0.45 -6.77
C SER A 90 17.28 1.74 -6.10
N ALA A 91 17.31 1.76 -4.77
CA ALA A 91 17.67 2.95 -4.00
C ALA A 91 19.09 3.46 -4.35
N LEU A 92 20.08 2.56 -4.36
CA LEU A 92 21.46 2.89 -4.76
C LEU A 92 21.52 3.32 -6.22
N GLY A 93 20.84 2.60 -7.11
CA GLY A 93 20.82 2.89 -8.53
C GLY A 93 20.18 4.26 -8.83
N CYS A 94 19.08 4.60 -8.16
CA CYS A 94 18.43 5.90 -8.27
C CYS A 94 19.37 7.02 -7.78
N ALA A 95 20.04 6.85 -6.64
CA ALA A 95 20.98 7.82 -6.11
C ALA A 95 22.18 8.08 -7.05
N LEU A 96 22.61 7.06 -7.79
CA LEU A 96 23.79 7.09 -8.66
C LEU A 96 23.44 7.29 -10.16
N SER A 97 22.17 7.35 -10.54
CA SER A 97 21.73 7.46 -11.93
C SER A 97 22.31 8.70 -12.61
N ALA A 98 22.85 8.54 -13.82
CA ALA A 98 23.44 9.63 -14.60
C ALA A 98 22.38 10.36 -15.45
N ASP A 99 21.35 9.68 -15.89
CA ASP A 99 20.29 10.21 -16.75
C ASP A 99 18.90 9.71 -16.32
N PHE A 100 17.87 10.30 -16.93
CA PHE A 100 16.47 9.98 -16.63
C PHE A 100 16.12 8.53 -16.96
N THR A 101 16.68 7.95 -18.01
CA THR A 101 16.40 6.57 -18.41
C THR A 101 16.90 5.58 -17.36
N GLN A 102 18.12 5.79 -16.85
CA GLN A 102 18.67 4.97 -15.78
C GLN A 102 17.82 5.10 -14.51
N LEU A 103 17.41 6.32 -14.14
CA LEU A 103 16.54 6.58 -13.01
C LEU A 103 15.23 5.78 -13.13
N VAL A 104 14.58 5.82 -14.29
CA VAL A 104 13.34 5.06 -14.58
C VAL A 104 13.57 3.55 -14.45
N ILE A 105 14.68 3.02 -15.00
CA ILE A 105 14.99 1.58 -14.91
C ILE A 105 15.13 1.15 -13.46
N TYR A 106 15.87 1.88 -12.64
CA TYR A 106 16.02 1.56 -11.22
C TYR A 106 14.70 1.69 -10.44
N ARG A 107 13.86 2.68 -10.79
CA ARG A 107 12.51 2.82 -10.22
C ARG A 107 11.61 1.62 -10.57
N ILE A 108 11.68 1.09 -11.80
CA ILE A 108 10.96 -0.13 -12.19
C ILE A 108 11.44 -1.33 -11.36
N ILE A 109 12.76 -1.46 -11.14
CA ILE A 109 13.33 -2.53 -10.32
C ILE A 109 12.80 -2.47 -8.87
N GLY A 110 12.78 -1.28 -8.27
CA GLY A 110 12.15 -1.06 -6.95
C GLY A 110 10.68 -1.42 -6.95
N GLY A 111 9.96 -0.99 -7.99
CA GLY A 111 8.55 -1.34 -8.18
C GLY A 111 8.30 -2.84 -8.19
N VAL A 112 9.13 -3.64 -8.87
CA VAL A 112 9.01 -5.11 -8.82
C VAL A 112 9.15 -5.61 -7.38
N GLY A 113 10.09 -5.05 -6.61
CA GLY A 113 10.23 -5.35 -5.18
C GLY A 113 8.97 -5.02 -4.37
N ILE A 114 8.36 -3.85 -4.63
CA ILE A 114 7.07 -3.45 -4.03
C ILE A 114 5.98 -4.48 -4.33
N GLY A 115 5.80 -4.83 -5.60
CA GLY A 115 4.77 -5.77 -6.03
C GLY A 115 4.92 -7.14 -5.37
N VAL A 116 6.14 -7.66 -5.29
CA VAL A 116 6.42 -8.95 -4.65
C VAL A 116 6.15 -8.89 -3.15
N VAL A 117 6.66 -7.88 -2.45
CA VAL A 117 6.53 -7.79 -0.98
C VAL A 117 5.11 -7.47 -0.55
N SER A 118 4.33 -6.78 -1.37
CA SER A 118 2.92 -6.48 -1.09
C SER A 118 2.03 -7.72 -0.97
N ILE A 119 2.44 -8.82 -1.61
CA ILE A 119 1.76 -10.11 -1.54
C ILE A 119 2.42 -11.03 -0.50
N VAL A 120 3.76 -11.14 -0.53
CA VAL A 120 4.47 -12.18 0.21
C VAL A 120 4.58 -11.88 1.70
N SER A 121 4.74 -10.60 2.09
CA SER A 121 4.84 -10.24 3.51
C SER A 121 3.55 -10.50 4.29
N PRO A 122 2.36 -10.01 3.87
CA PRO A 122 1.12 -10.34 4.57
C PRO A 122 0.78 -11.84 4.50
N LEU A 123 1.14 -12.52 3.41
CA LEU A 123 0.99 -13.96 3.29
C LEU A 123 1.83 -14.69 4.34
N TYR A 124 3.12 -14.36 4.49
CA TYR A 124 3.98 -14.93 5.51
C TYR A 124 3.41 -14.72 6.91
N ILE A 125 3.00 -13.47 7.22
CA ILE A 125 2.39 -13.14 8.53
C ILE A 125 1.16 -14.01 8.77
N SER A 126 0.29 -14.19 7.78
CA SER A 126 -0.93 -14.99 7.90
C SER A 126 -0.66 -16.48 8.11
N GLU A 127 0.44 -17.01 7.56
CA GLU A 127 0.86 -18.40 7.64
C GLU A 127 1.56 -18.77 8.96
N VAL A 128 2.24 -17.80 9.59
CA VAL A 128 2.86 -18.00 10.92
C VAL A 128 1.91 -17.65 12.06
N ALA A 129 0.90 -16.82 11.80
CA ALA A 129 -0.01 -16.32 12.81
C ALA A 129 -0.98 -17.40 13.30
N VAL A 130 -1.14 -17.46 14.64
CA VAL A 130 -2.21 -18.22 15.27
C VAL A 130 -3.56 -17.63 14.90
N ALA A 131 -4.57 -18.48 14.61
CA ALA A 131 -5.87 -18.07 14.08
C ALA A 131 -6.52 -16.92 14.88
N GLN A 132 -6.43 -16.96 16.22
CA GLN A 132 -7.00 -15.94 17.12
C GLN A 132 -6.41 -14.54 16.90
N TYR A 133 -5.14 -14.41 16.48
CA TYR A 133 -4.43 -13.14 16.34
C TYR A 133 -4.11 -12.78 14.89
N ARG A 134 -4.46 -13.65 13.93
CA ARG A 134 -4.09 -13.50 12.51
C ARG A 134 -4.47 -12.14 11.93
N GLY A 135 -5.72 -11.71 12.11
CA GLY A 135 -6.18 -10.42 11.60
C GLY A 135 -5.36 -9.24 12.13
N ARG A 136 -5.12 -9.20 13.44
CA ARG A 136 -4.33 -8.15 14.08
C ARG A 136 -2.86 -8.13 13.61
N LEU A 137 -2.26 -9.31 13.44
CA LEU A 137 -0.87 -9.43 12.99
C LEU A 137 -0.72 -9.05 11.52
N VAL A 138 -1.64 -9.45 10.65
CA VAL A 138 -1.64 -9.01 9.25
C VAL A 138 -1.85 -7.50 9.15
N SER A 139 -2.64 -6.90 10.03
CA SER A 139 -2.82 -5.44 10.07
C SER A 139 -1.54 -4.67 10.41
N LEU A 140 -0.54 -5.30 11.06
CA LEU A 140 0.79 -4.70 11.26
C LEU A 140 1.47 -4.38 9.94
N TYR A 141 1.22 -5.16 8.88
CA TYR A 141 1.73 -4.86 7.55
C TYR A 141 1.19 -3.53 7.04
N GLN A 142 -0.13 -3.30 7.12
CA GLN A 142 -0.74 -2.05 6.69
C GLN A 142 -0.25 -0.85 7.52
N LEU A 143 -0.10 -1.04 8.82
CA LEU A 143 0.47 -0.01 9.70
C LEU A 143 1.92 0.29 9.29
N ALA A 144 2.74 -0.72 9.02
CA ALA A 144 4.11 -0.54 8.57
C ALA A 144 4.19 0.23 7.24
N VAL A 145 3.26 0.01 6.30
CA VAL A 145 3.15 0.79 5.05
C VAL A 145 2.95 2.28 5.36
N THR A 146 2.00 2.64 6.23
CA THR A 146 1.74 4.05 6.56
C THR A 146 2.89 4.69 7.35
N VAL A 147 3.56 3.94 8.22
CA VAL A 147 4.79 4.40 8.90
C VAL A 147 5.92 4.60 7.89
N GLY A 148 6.02 3.77 6.85
CA GLY A 148 6.95 3.95 5.73
C GLY A 148 6.69 5.25 4.96
N PHE A 149 5.42 5.58 4.66
CA PHE A 149 5.05 6.88 4.09
C PHE A 149 5.54 8.04 4.96
N LEU A 150 5.20 8.02 6.25
CA LEU A 150 5.62 9.06 7.19
C LEU A 150 7.15 9.16 7.28
N GLY A 151 7.85 8.02 7.31
CA GLY A 151 9.33 7.97 7.33
C GLY A 151 9.94 8.64 6.10
N ALA A 152 9.43 8.36 4.91
CA ALA A 152 9.89 8.98 3.67
C ALA A 152 9.64 10.49 3.65
N TYR A 153 8.46 10.94 4.07
CA TYR A 153 8.15 12.37 4.15
C TYR A 153 9.04 13.12 5.15
N LEU A 154 9.31 12.53 6.30
CA LEU A 154 10.24 13.09 7.29
C LEU A 154 11.66 13.20 6.73
N VAL A 155 12.15 12.16 6.05
CA VAL A 155 13.48 12.18 5.43
C VAL A 155 13.55 13.22 4.32
N ASN A 156 12.56 13.30 3.45
CA ASN A 156 12.50 14.31 2.40
C ASN A 156 12.57 15.74 2.98
N TYR A 157 11.72 16.03 3.98
CA TYR A 157 11.71 17.32 4.64
C TYR A 157 13.05 17.65 5.31
N GLN A 158 13.61 16.69 6.06
CA GLN A 158 14.86 16.91 6.79
C GLN A 158 16.07 17.09 5.87
N LEU A 159 16.14 16.34 4.78
CA LEU A 159 17.23 16.46 3.81
C LEU A 159 17.15 17.79 3.05
N LEU A 160 15.96 18.24 2.66
CA LEU A 160 15.80 19.54 2.02
C LEU A 160 16.19 20.68 2.99
N ALA A 161 15.70 20.66 4.22
CA ALA A 161 16.05 21.66 5.24
C ALA A 161 17.56 21.67 5.52
N TRP A 162 18.21 20.51 5.50
CA TRP A 162 19.65 20.41 5.66
C TRP A 162 20.40 20.98 4.45
N ALA A 163 19.96 20.70 3.24
CA ALA A 163 20.55 21.27 2.02
C ALA A 163 20.43 22.81 1.98
N GLU A 164 19.30 23.36 2.41
CA GLU A 164 19.04 24.81 2.47
C GLU A 164 19.82 25.52 3.59
N SER A 165 20.28 24.80 4.62
CA SER A 165 21.05 25.39 5.74
C SER A 165 22.46 25.90 5.35
N GLY A 166 22.89 25.68 4.10
CA GLY A 166 24.21 26.09 3.59
C GLY A 166 25.38 25.22 4.11
N THR A 167 25.09 24.09 4.75
CA THR A 167 26.11 23.15 5.24
C THR A 167 26.88 22.56 4.04
N GLN A 168 28.20 22.58 4.11
CA GLN A 168 29.07 21.88 3.14
C GLN A 168 29.68 20.65 3.78
N LEU A 169 29.62 19.55 3.08
CA LEU A 169 30.26 18.29 3.48
C LEU A 169 31.69 18.27 2.89
N GLY A 170 32.67 17.77 3.65
CA GLY A 170 34.07 17.77 3.23
C GLY A 170 34.42 16.85 2.04
N VAL A 171 33.41 16.23 1.41
CA VAL A 171 33.58 15.29 0.30
C VAL A 171 32.64 15.67 -0.84
N ASP A 172 33.17 15.88 -2.03
CA ASP A 172 32.45 16.41 -3.19
C ASP A 172 31.23 15.55 -3.60
N TRP A 173 31.37 14.23 -3.62
CA TRP A 173 30.26 13.38 -3.99
C TRP A 173 29.12 13.37 -2.93
N LEU A 174 29.44 13.55 -1.65
CA LEU A 174 28.43 13.71 -0.59
C LEU A 174 27.71 15.05 -0.74
N ASN A 175 28.44 16.13 -1.06
CA ASN A 175 27.82 17.41 -1.36
C ASN A 175 26.88 17.32 -2.55
N LYS A 176 27.28 16.60 -3.61
CA LYS A 176 26.41 16.39 -4.76
C LYS A 176 25.13 15.67 -4.37
N VAL A 177 25.20 14.56 -3.61
CA VAL A 177 24.06 13.71 -3.27
C VAL A 177 23.13 14.33 -2.22
N PHE A 178 23.66 15.05 -1.22
CA PHE A 178 22.86 15.50 -0.08
C PHE A 178 22.60 17.00 -0.04
N ILE A 179 23.29 17.79 -0.86
CA ILE A 179 23.17 19.26 -0.87
C ILE A 179 22.73 19.78 -2.23
N THR A 180 23.50 19.50 -3.30
CA THR A 180 23.24 20.07 -4.63
C THR A 180 22.10 19.36 -5.36
N GLU A 181 22.09 18.04 -5.35
CA GLU A 181 21.07 17.19 -5.98
C GLU A 181 20.38 16.34 -4.89
N VAL A 182 19.74 17.03 -3.92
CA VAL A 182 19.22 16.40 -2.70
C VAL A 182 18.21 15.28 -2.97
N TRP A 183 17.54 15.29 -4.11
CA TRP A 183 16.67 14.21 -4.58
C TRP A 183 17.39 12.85 -4.62
N ARG A 184 18.70 12.84 -4.89
CA ARG A 184 19.53 11.62 -4.86
C ARG A 184 19.64 11.06 -3.44
N GLY A 185 19.86 11.96 -2.47
CA GLY A 185 19.90 11.61 -1.06
C GLY A 185 18.54 11.09 -0.58
N MET A 186 17.44 11.75 -0.98
CA MET A 186 16.09 11.32 -0.64
C MET A 186 15.83 9.87 -1.09
N LEU A 187 16.07 9.56 -2.37
CA LEU A 187 15.91 8.20 -2.92
C LEU A 187 16.92 7.22 -2.32
N GLY A 188 18.17 7.65 -2.16
CA GLY A 188 19.27 6.82 -1.65
C GLY A 188 19.10 6.40 -0.18
N MET A 189 18.44 7.22 0.64
CA MET A 189 18.22 6.91 2.07
C MET A 189 17.36 5.65 2.28
N GLU A 190 16.58 5.25 1.31
CA GLU A 190 15.85 3.97 1.34
C GLU A 190 16.78 2.75 1.47
N THR A 191 18.03 2.88 1.04
CA THR A 191 19.04 1.81 1.18
C THR A 191 19.22 1.37 2.63
N LEU A 192 19.09 2.27 3.61
CA LEU A 192 19.26 1.95 5.02
C LEU A 192 18.20 0.96 5.52
N PRO A 193 16.88 1.24 5.42
CA PRO A 193 15.88 0.27 5.81
C PRO A 193 15.86 -0.98 4.91
N ALA A 194 16.26 -0.89 3.63
CA ALA A 194 16.34 -2.05 2.75
C ALA A 194 17.46 -3.03 3.19
N ILE A 195 18.63 -2.53 3.55
CA ILE A 195 19.72 -3.36 4.09
C ILE A 195 19.33 -3.92 5.46
N LEU A 196 18.69 -3.12 6.32
CA LEU A 196 18.18 -3.60 7.60
C LEU A 196 17.22 -4.77 7.41
N PHE A 197 16.27 -4.64 6.50
CA PHE A 197 15.32 -5.71 6.16
C PHE A 197 16.06 -6.94 5.62
N PHE A 198 17.00 -6.75 4.70
CA PHE A 198 17.84 -7.82 4.15
C PHE A 198 18.55 -8.62 5.26
N ILE A 199 19.14 -7.93 6.24
CA ILE A 199 19.86 -8.59 7.34
C ILE A 199 18.89 -9.31 8.28
N ILE A 200 17.83 -8.61 8.72
CA ILE A 200 16.91 -9.13 9.76
C ILE A 200 16.11 -10.32 9.25
N ILE A 201 15.80 -10.40 7.96
CA ILE A 201 15.02 -11.50 7.40
C ILE A 201 15.72 -12.86 7.51
N PHE A 202 17.04 -12.90 7.66
CA PHE A 202 17.75 -14.15 7.87
C PHE A 202 17.45 -14.78 9.24
N PHE A 203 17.01 -14.01 10.23
CA PHE A 203 16.68 -14.48 11.58
C PHE A 203 15.28 -15.08 11.69
N ILE A 204 14.41 -14.91 10.71
CA ILE A 204 13.11 -15.58 10.70
C ILE A 204 13.20 -16.92 9.96
N PRO A 205 12.40 -17.93 10.37
CA PRO A 205 12.31 -19.21 9.66
C PRO A 205 11.49 -19.07 8.37
N GLU A 206 11.48 -20.12 7.55
CA GLU A 206 10.54 -20.25 6.45
C GLU A 206 9.12 -20.52 6.96
N SER A 207 8.09 -20.24 6.14
CA SER A 207 6.71 -20.50 6.50
C SER A 207 6.46 -21.97 6.82
N PRO A 208 5.81 -22.28 7.97
CA PRO A 208 5.43 -23.66 8.30
C PRO A 208 4.50 -24.27 7.25
N ARG A 209 3.53 -23.50 6.73
CA ARG A 209 2.61 -23.96 5.71
C ARG A 209 3.32 -24.35 4.41
N TRP A 210 4.24 -23.52 3.95
CA TRP A 210 5.05 -23.82 2.77
C TRP A 210 5.92 -25.06 2.96
N LEU A 211 6.53 -25.22 4.15
CA LEU A 211 7.32 -26.40 4.47
C LEU A 211 6.50 -27.69 4.44
N ILE A 212 5.24 -27.64 4.91
CA ILE A 212 4.30 -28.77 4.87
C ILE A 212 4.01 -29.15 3.41
N VAL A 213 3.67 -28.16 2.57
CA VAL A 213 3.41 -28.38 1.12
C VAL A 213 4.62 -29.03 0.43
N ARG A 214 5.83 -28.68 0.86
CA ARG A 214 7.09 -29.23 0.33
C ARG A 214 7.54 -30.55 0.97
N GLY A 215 6.74 -31.15 1.84
CA GLY A 215 7.05 -32.41 2.51
C GLY A 215 8.14 -32.29 3.60
N LYS A 216 8.53 -31.07 3.99
CA LYS A 216 9.56 -30.81 5.03
C LYS A 216 8.93 -30.71 6.43
N GLU A 217 8.15 -31.74 6.81
CA GLU A 217 7.29 -31.73 7.99
C GLU A 217 8.02 -31.52 9.29
N LEU A 218 9.20 -32.17 9.47
CA LEU A 218 10.00 -32.03 10.69
C LEU A 218 10.40 -30.56 10.94
N LYS A 219 10.79 -29.83 9.89
CA LYS A 219 11.11 -28.40 10.01
C LYS A 219 9.88 -27.58 10.34
N ALA A 220 8.73 -27.90 9.75
CA ALA A 220 7.47 -27.23 10.04
C ALA A 220 7.05 -27.43 11.50
N VAL A 221 7.12 -28.66 12.02
CA VAL A 221 6.78 -28.97 13.42
C VAL A 221 7.68 -28.23 14.39
N ASN A 222 8.99 -28.16 14.14
CA ASN A 222 9.93 -27.42 15.01
C ASN A 222 9.60 -25.91 15.08
N ILE A 223 9.12 -25.31 14.00
CA ILE A 223 8.71 -23.91 13.98
C ILE A 223 7.36 -23.73 14.71
N LEU A 224 6.39 -24.60 14.43
CA LEU A 224 5.10 -24.60 15.11
C LEU A 224 5.23 -24.82 16.62
N GLU A 225 6.16 -25.73 17.04
CA GLU A 225 6.46 -25.95 18.45
C GLU A 225 6.97 -24.67 19.14
N LYS A 226 7.86 -23.90 18.49
CA LYS A 226 8.31 -22.59 19.01
C LYS A 226 7.18 -21.57 19.12
N ILE A 227 6.21 -21.61 18.23
CA ILE A 227 5.04 -20.70 18.24
C ILE A 227 4.04 -21.10 19.34
N TYR A 228 3.71 -22.40 19.44
CA TYR A 228 2.68 -22.90 20.34
C TYR A 228 3.21 -23.35 21.70
N ASN A 229 4.53 -23.35 21.92
CA ASN A 229 5.18 -23.92 23.11
C ASN A 229 4.68 -25.34 23.45
N SER A 230 4.26 -26.11 22.45
CA SER A 230 3.68 -27.44 22.61
C SER A 230 3.87 -28.30 21.36
N ILE A 231 4.55 -29.42 21.50
CA ILE A 231 4.72 -30.39 20.41
C ILE A 231 3.38 -31.03 20.00
N THR A 232 2.48 -31.23 20.95
CA THR A 232 1.16 -31.82 20.69
C THR A 232 0.33 -30.90 19.83
N GLU A 233 0.30 -29.61 20.15
CA GLU A 233 -0.41 -28.60 19.37
C GLU A 233 0.22 -28.42 18.00
N ALA A 234 1.55 -28.40 17.91
CA ALA A 234 2.27 -28.34 16.64
C ALA A 234 1.92 -29.49 15.71
N LYS A 235 1.82 -30.71 16.21
CA LYS A 235 1.37 -31.89 15.44
C LYS A 235 -0.09 -31.82 15.05
N SER A 236 -0.97 -31.27 15.91
CA SER A 236 -2.37 -31.02 15.61
C SER A 236 -2.51 -30.05 14.43
N GLN A 237 -1.81 -28.93 14.48
CA GLN A 237 -1.79 -27.92 13.41
C GLN A 237 -1.22 -28.47 12.09
N LEU A 238 -0.19 -29.32 12.16
CA LEU A 238 0.33 -30.03 10.99
C LEU A 238 -0.77 -30.89 10.33
N LYS A 239 -1.50 -31.67 11.13
CA LYS A 239 -2.58 -32.55 10.64
C LYS A 239 -3.74 -31.75 10.04
N GLU A 240 -4.15 -30.67 10.69
CA GLU A 240 -5.19 -29.78 10.21
C GLU A 240 -4.79 -29.14 8.87
N THR A 241 -3.58 -28.58 8.77
CA THR A 241 -3.08 -27.98 7.53
C THR A 241 -3.05 -28.99 6.39
N LYS A 242 -2.63 -30.23 6.64
CA LYS A 242 -2.65 -31.30 5.62
C LYS A 242 -4.05 -31.66 5.16
N SER A 243 -5.02 -31.73 6.06
CA SER A 243 -6.40 -32.06 5.69
C SER A 243 -7.04 -30.99 4.80
N VAL A 244 -6.70 -29.72 5.03
CA VAL A 244 -7.15 -28.61 4.15
C VAL A 244 -6.52 -28.71 2.77
N LEU A 245 -5.21 -28.95 2.69
CA LEU A 245 -4.48 -29.06 1.42
C LEU A 245 -4.97 -30.21 0.53
N THR A 246 -5.41 -31.33 1.11
CA THR A 246 -5.94 -32.47 0.35
C THR A 246 -7.36 -32.23 -0.19
N SER A 247 -8.09 -31.25 0.31
CA SER A 247 -9.45 -30.92 -0.12
C SER A 247 -9.55 -29.90 -1.25
N GLU A 248 -8.45 -29.24 -1.64
CA GLU A 248 -8.40 -28.13 -2.61
C GLU A 248 -8.22 -28.56 -4.09
N THR A 249 -8.87 -29.62 -4.59
CA THR A 249 -8.62 -30.15 -5.93
C THR A 249 -9.69 -29.84 -7.00
N ARG A 250 -10.28 -28.65 -7.06
CA ARG A 250 -11.15 -28.26 -8.18
C ARG A 250 -10.79 -26.91 -8.78
N SER A 251 -10.84 -26.86 -10.12
CA SER A 251 -10.61 -25.65 -10.92
C SER A 251 -11.45 -24.48 -10.45
N GLU A 252 -10.82 -23.53 -9.77
CA GLU A 252 -11.46 -22.30 -9.26
C GLU A 252 -12.02 -21.43 -10.40
N TRP A 253 -11.43 -21.50 -11.60
CA TRP A 253 -11.84 -20.73 -12.78
C TRP A 253 -13.26 -21.02 -13.24
N SER A 254 -13.67 -22.29 -13.25
CA SER A 254 -15.02 -22.67 -13.67
C SER A 254 -16.10 -22.17 -12.70
N LEU A 255 -15.77 -22.12 -11.41
CA LEU A 255 -16.66 -21.56 -10.38
C LEU A 255 -16.76 -20.04 -10.48
N LEU A 256 -15.65 -19.36 -10.80
CA LEU A 256 -15.60 -17.91 -10.95
C LEU A 256 -16.51 -17.41 -12.08
N MET A 257 -16.69 -18.19 -13.13
CA MET A 257 -17.53 -17.84 -14.28
C MET A 257 -19.04 -18.04 -14.05
N LYS A 258 -19.46 -18.53 -12.88
CA LYS A 258 -20.89 -18.59 -12.55
C LYS A 258 -21.47 -17.18 -12.43
N PRO A 259 -22.68 -16.90 -12.97
CA PRO A 259 -23.23 -15.55 -13.11
C PRO A 259 -23.20 -14.71 -11.83
N GLY A 260 -23.67 -15.24 -10.70
CA GLY A 260 -23.69 -14.52 -9.43
C GLY A 260 -22.29 -14.24 -8.87
N ILE A 261 -21.36 -15.21 -8.96
CA ILE A 261 -19.99 -15.06 -8.52
C ILE A 261 -19.22 -14.09 -9.43
N PHE A 262 -19.40 -14.21 -10.74
CA PHE A 262 -18.80 -13.31 -11.72
C PHE A 262 -19.25 -11.85 -11.49
N LYS A 263 -20.54 -11.64 -11.18
CA LYS A 263 -21.06 -10.33 -10.81
C LYS A 263 -20.35 -9.76 -9.56
N ALA A 264 -20.13 -10.58 -8.53
CA ALA A 264 -19.37 -10.17 -7.34
C ALA A 264 -17.93 -9.77 -7.69
N VAL A 265 -17.27 -10.50 -8.60
CA VAL A 265 -15.90 -10.16 -9.06
C VAL A 265 -15.89 -8.83 -9.81
N ILE A 266 -16.83 -8.60 -10.75
CA ILE A 266 -16.93 -7.31 -11.46
C ILE A 266 -17.15 -6.16 -10.48
N ILE A 267 -18.04 -6.31 -9.50
CA ILE A 267 -18.28 -5.29 -8.46
C ILE A 267 -16.98 -5.01 -7.70
N GLY A 268 -16.25 -6.04 -7.32
CA GLY A 268 -14.97 -5.87 -6.61
C GLY A 268 -13.89 -5.18 -7.46
N VAL A 269 -13.80 -5.50 -8.75
CA VAL A 269 -12.91 -4.79 -9.70
C VAL A 269 -13.30 -3.31 -9.81
N CYS A 270 -14.59 -3.02 -9.95
CA CYS A 270 -15.08 -1.62 -9.99
C CYS A 270 -14.74 -0.86 -8.70
N ILE A 271 -14.94 -1.47 -7.54
CA ILE A 271 -14.59 -0.87 -6.24
C ILE A 271 -13.08 -0.62 -6.16
N ALA A 272 -12.27 -1.58 -6.59
CA ALA A 272 -10.81 -1.46 -6.55
C ALA A 272 -10.30 -0.32 -7.43
N ILE A 273 -10.80 -0.17 -8.66
CA ILE A 273 -10.40 0.89 -9.59
C ILE A 273 -10.95 2.25 -9.16
N LEU A 274 -12.25 2.35 -8.90
CA LEU A 274 -12.88 3.62 -8.53
C LEU A 274 -12.34 4.15 -7.21
N GLY A 275 -11.98 3.27 -6.26
CA GLY A 275 -11.31 3.65 -5.02
C GLY A 275 -10.01 4.43 -5.26
N GLN A 276 -9.26 4.10 -6.33
CA GLN A 276 -8.05 4.84 -6.70
C GLN A 276 -8.38 6.17 -7.37
N PHE A 277 -9.44 6.22 -8.17
CA PHE A 277 -9.86 7.42 -8.90
C PHE A 277 -10.45 8.53 -8.02
N MET A 278 -10.67 8.26 -6.75
CA MET A 278 -11.01 9.28 -5.76
C MET A 278 -9.82 10.15 -5.32
N GLY A 279 -8.60 9.89 -5.83
CA GLY A 279 -7.46 10.79 -5.75
C GLY A 279 -6.52 10.62 -4.55
N VAL A 280 -6.66 9.55 -3.72
CA VAL A 280 -5.78 9.37 -2.56
C VAL A 280 -4.30 9.31 -2.95
N ASN A 281 -3.97 8.57 -4.00
CA ASN A 281 -2.59 8.46 -4.47
C ASN A 281 -2.09 9.74 -5.14
N ALA A 282 -2.98 10.55 -5.74
CA ALA A 282 -2.61 11.88 -6.22
C ALA A 282 -2.14 12.77 -5.07
N VAL A 283 -2.85 12.76 -3.94
CA VAL A 283 -2.46 13.51 -2.73
C VAL A 283 -1.16 12.97 -2.13
N LEU A 284 -0.99 11.66 -2.07
CA LEU A 284 0.19 11.05 -1.45
C LEU A 284 1.48 11.23 -2.29
N TYR A 285 1.36 11.22 -3.62
CA TYR A 285 2.52 11.34 -4.52
C TYR A 285 2.83 12.78 -4.90
N TYR A 286 1.80 13.58 -5.15
CA TYR A 286 1.93 14.95 -5.67
C TYR A 286 1.57 16.03 -4.66
N GLY A 287 1.35 15.67 -3.38
CA GLY A 287 0.98 16.62 -2.33
C GLY A 287 1.88 17.85 -2.28
N PRO A 288 3.22 17.73 -2.20
CA PRO A 288 4.11 18.89 -2.22
C PRO A 288 3.90 19.76 -3.46
N SER A 289 3.82 19.18 -4.66
CA SER A 289 3.58 19.93 -5.91
C SER A 289 2.22 20.64 -5.91
N ILE A 290 1.20 20.06 -5.27
CA ILE A 290 -0.12 20.69 -5.13
C ILE A 290 -0.03 21.88 -4.15
N PHE A 291 0.71 21.75 -3.05
CA PHE A 291 0.95 22.84 -2.11
C PHE A 291 1.78 23.97 -2.71
N GLU A 292 2.80 23.65 -3.51
CA GLU A 292 3.59 24.63 -4.27
C GLU A 292 2.70 25.40 -5.27
N ASN A 293 1.77 24.72 -5.95
CA ASN A 293 0.78 25.37 -6.81
C ASN A 293 -0.18 26.31 -6.05
N ALA A 294 -0.32 26.13 -4.73
CA ALA A 294 -1.04 27.03 -3.84
C ALA A 294 -0.14 28.16 -3.26
N GLY A 295 1.10 28.30 -3.77
CA GLY A 295 2.01 29.38 -3.40
C GLY A 295 2.90 29.11 -2.19
N LEU A 296 2.98 27.87 -1.68
CA LEU A 296 3.90 27.53 -0.61
C LEU A 296 5.33 27.34 -1.12
N SER A 297 6.31 27.58 -0.24
CA SER A 297 7.70 27.20 -0.50
C SER A 297 7.87 25.67 -0.55
N GLY A 298 8.95 25.19 -1.17
CA GLY A 298 9.25 23.75 -1.18
C GLY A 298 9.38 23.17 0.23
N GLY A 299 10.03 23.87 1.15
CA GLY A 299 10.17 23.45 2.54
C GLY A 299 8.84 23.36 3.28
N ASP A 300 7.97 24.37 3.14
CA ASP A 300 6.62 24.35 3.73
C ASP A 300 5.76 23.26 3.14
N SER A 301 5.85 23.03 1.82
CA SER A 301 5.12 21.99 1.11
C SER A 301 5.51 20.58 1.59
N LEU A 302 6.80 20.33 1.81
CA LEU A 302 7.26 19.06 2.38
C LEU A 302 6.87 18.93 3.86
N PHE A 303 6.87 20.01 4.63
CA PHE A 303 6.38 19.98 6.01
C PHE A 303 4.88 19.63 6.07
N TYR A 304 4.06 20.22 5.20
CA TYR A 304 2.64 19.90 5.10
C TYR A 304 2.44 18.43 4.72
N GLN A 305 3.29 17.89 3.84
CA GLN A 305 3.26 16.47 3.48
C GLN A 305 3.62 15.56 4.66
N VAL A 306 4.50 15.96 5.56
CA VAL A 306 4.76 15.23 6.82
C VAL A 306 3.49 15.18 7.68
N LEU A 307 2.74 16.28 7.79
CA LEU A 307 1.46 16.28 8.52
C LEU A 307 0.43 15.38 7.88
N VAL A 308 0.36 15.33 6.54
CA VAL A 308 -0.47 14.35 5.80
C VAL A 308 -0.10 12.93 6.16
N GLY A 309 1.19 12.59 6.16
CA GLY A 309 1.68 11.27 6.55
C GLY A 309 1.37 10.92 8.01
N LEU A 310 1.51 11.88 8.92
CA LEU A 310 1.19 11.71 10.34
C LEU A 310 -0.30 11.40 10.54
N VAL A 311 -1.18 12.19 9.93
CA VAL A 311 -2.63 11.97 10.01
C VAL A 311 -3.00 10.61 9.39
N ASN A 312 -2.40 10.24 8.24
CA ASN A 312 -2.63 8.95 7.61
C ASN A 312 -2.26 7.79 8.56
N THR A 313 -1.10 7.86 9.21
CA THR A 313 -0.63 6.83 10.14
C THR A 313 -1.52 6.74 11.39
N LEU A 314 -1.82 7.86 12.04
CA LEU A 314 -2.68 7.90 13.24
C LEU A 314 -4.09 7.41 12.92
N THR A 315 -4.64 7.81 11.78
CA THR A 315 -5.96 7.38 11.34
C THR A 315 -6.00 5.89 11.00
N THR A 316 -4.92 5.34 10.45
CA THR A 316 -4.82 3.89 10.22
C THR A 316 -4.91 3.11 11.53
N VAL A 317 -4.20 3.56 12.58
CA VAL A 317 -4.32 2.95 13.93
C VAL A 317 -5.77 3.03 14.43
N LEU A 318 -6.41 4.19 14.30
CA LEU A 318 -7.81 4.36 14.69
C LEU A 318 -8.75 3.42 13.90
N ALA A 319 -8.55 3.33 12.60
CA ALA A 319 -9.36 2.49 11.71
C ALA A 319 -9.33 1.02 12.13
N LEU A 320 -8.15 0.49 12.51
CA LEU A 320 -8.00 -0.89 12.98
C LEU A 320 -8.82 -1.18 14.26
N VAL A 321 -9.09 -0.16 15.08
CA VAL A 321 -9.88 -0.30 16.32
C VAL A 321 -11.38 -0.22 16.04
N ILE A 322 -11.81 0.61 15.08
CA ILE A 322 -13.23 0.93 14.90
C ILE A 322 -13.92 0.12 13.80
N ILE A 323 -13.17 -0.48 12.86
CA ILE A 323 -13.74 -1.20 11.70
C ILE A 323 -14.74 -2.29 12.08
N ASP A 324 -14.47 -3.04 13.15
CA ASP A 324 -15.35 -4.11 13.62
C ASP A 324 -16.56 -3.60 14.42
N LYS A 325 -16.47 -2.38 14.97
CA LYS A 325 -17.54 -1.78 15.79
C LYS A 325 -18.57 -1.03 14.96
N VAL A 326 -18.13 -0.28 13.95
CA VAL A 326 -18.98 0.60 13.13
C VAL A 326 -19.61 -0.15 11.96
N GLY A 327 -18.89 -1.10 11.39
CA GLY A 327 -19.32 -1.83 10.19
C GLY A 327 -18.76 -1.24 8.88
N ARG A 328 -18.62 -2.12 7.88
CA ARG A 328 -17.89 -1.81 6.64
C ARG A 328 -18.61 -0.75 5.80
N LYS A 329 -19.89 -0.95 5.50
CA LYS A 329 -20.67 0.00 4.67
C LYS A 329 -20.83 1.36 5.33
N LYS A 330 -21.08 1.41 6.64
CA LYS A 330 -21.22 2.68 7.36
C LYS A 330 -19.94 3.49 7.35
N LEU A 331 -18.77 2.85 7.56
CA LEU A 331 -17.49 3.52 7.45
C LEU A 331 -17.25 4.10 6.05
N VAL A 332 -17.60 3.35 5.01
CA VAL A 332 -17.52 3.84 3.63
C VAL A 332 -18.45 5.05 3.43
N TYR A 333 -19.69 4.99 3.87
CA TYR A 333 -20.62 6.12 3.70
C TYR A 333 -20.14 7.40 4.36
N TYR A 334 -19.75 7.33 5.64
CA TYR A 334 -19.26 8.51 6.36
C TYR A 334 -17.93 9.01 5.78
N GLY A 335 -16.98 8.11 5.51
CA GLY A 335 -15.69 8.50 4.99
C GLY A 335 -15.77 9.09 3.59
N VAL A 336 -16.44 8.43 2.65
CA VAL A 336 -16.56 8.95 1.27
C VAL A 336 -17.37 10.24 1.22
N SER A 337 -18.41 10.40 2.05
CA SER A 337 -19.14 11.67 2.16
C SER A 337 -18.21 12.79 2.64
N GLY A 338 -17.38 12.55 3.66
CA GLY A 338 -16.36 13.50 4.10
C GLY A 338 -15.31 13.81 3.03
N MET A 339 -14.89 12.80 2.25
CA MET A 339 -13.98 12.98 1.11
C MET A 339 -14.60 13.91 0.06
N VAL A 340 -15.86 13.70 -0.32
CA VAL A 340 -16.57 14.56 -1.30
C VAL A 340 -16.59 16.01 -0.84
N VAL A 341 -16.96 16.25 0.43
CA VAL A 341 -16.97 17.60 1.00
C VAL A 341 -15.59 18.23 0.94
N SER A 342 -14.56 17.51 1.38
CA SER A 342 -13.17 18.00 1.34
C SER A 342 -12.70 18.31 -0.09
N LEU A 343 -12.93 17.41 -1.04
CA LEU A 343 -12.51 17.58 -2.43
C LEU A 343 -13.19 18.78 -3.09
N ILE A 344 -14.47 19.01 -2.80
CA ILE A 344 -15.19 20.20 -3.27
C ILE A 344 -14.58 21.47 -2.65
N LEU A 345 -14.30 21.47 -1.34
CA LEU A 345 -13.73 22.64 -0.66
C LEU A 345 -12.29 22.93 -1.14
N ILE A 346 -11.50 21.91 -1.41
CA ILE A 346 -10.16 22.05 -2.03
C ILE A 346 -10.32 22.64 -3.45
N GLY A 347 -11.23 22.15 -4.27
CA GLY A 347 -11.49 22.69 -5.59
C GLY A 347 -11.93 24.15 -5.55
N LEU A 348 -12.83 24.53 -4.62
CA LEU A 348 -13.26 25.91 -4.40
C LEU A 348 -12.09 26.80 -3.91
N TYR A 349 -11.20 26.28 -3.07
CA TYR A 349 -10.01 27.01 -2.67
C TYR A 349 -9.15 27.41 -3.88
N PHE A 350 -8.90 26.49 -4.82
CA PHE A 350 -8.13 26.80 -6.03
C PHE A 350 -8.86 27.73 -7.01
N LEU A 351 -10.19 27.85 -6.93
CA LEU A 351 -10.96 28.81 -7.76
C LEU A 351 -11.02 30.21 -7.17
N PHE A 352 -11.19 30.31 -5.85
CA PHE A 352 -11.56 31.56 -5.20
C PHE A 352 -10.59 31.97 -4.08
N GLY A 353 -9.67 31.09 -3.64
CA GLY A 353 -8.80 31.32 -2.49
C GLY A 353 -7.96 32.58 -2.62
N ASP A 354 -7.33 32.79 -3.76
CA ASP A 354 -6.52 33.99 -4.02
C ASP A 354 -7.36 35.26 -4.04
N SER A 355 -8.54 35.23 -4.68
CA SER A 355 -9.44 36.37 -4.78
C SER A 355 -10.06 36.78 -3.44
N LEU A 356 -10.20 35.83 -2.52
CA LEU A 356 -10.75 36.03 -1.18
C LEU A 356 -9.67 36.21 -0.11
N GLY A 357 -8.38 36.10 -0.46
CA GLY A 357 -7.26 36.17 0.48
C GLY A 357 -7.26 35.03 1.51
N VAL A 358 -7.74 33.84 1.13
CA VAL A 358 -7.83 32.68 2.03
C VAL A 358 -6.45 32.06 2.22
N SER A 359 -6.03 31.90 3.47
CA SER A 359 -4.73 31.31 3.82
C SER A 359 -4.60 29.86 3.31
N SER A 360 -3.39 29.47 2.89
CA SER A 360 -3.02 28.09 2.56
C SER A 360 -3.25 27.07 3.69
N LEU A 361 -3.40 27.56 4.93
CA LEU A 361 -3.77 26.73 6.07
C LEU A 361 -5.15 26.07 5.89
N PHE A 362 -6.09 26.73 5.22
CA PHE A 362 -7.38 26.14 4.87
C PHE A 362 -7.21 24.92 3.94
N LEU A 363 -6.35 25.07 2.95
CA LEU A 363 -6.01 23.96 2.06
C LEU A 363 -5.47 22.77 2.84
N LEU A 364 -4.51 23.02 3.74
CA LEU A 364 -3.95 21.97 4.60
C LEU A 364 -5.04 21.30 5.44
N VAL A 365 -5.92 22.04 6.09
CA VAL A 365 -6.99 21.48 6.95
C VAL A 365 -7.89 20.55 6.13
N PHE A 366 -8.28 20.94 4.92
CA PHE A 366 -9.14 20.10 4.06
C PHE A 366 -8.38 18.89 3.51
N PHE A 367 -7.09 19.01 3.21
CA PHE A 367 -6.25 17.87 2.85
C PHE A 367 -6.15 16.86 3.99
N LEU A 368 -5.88 17.33 5.21
CA LEU A 368 -5.80 16.46 6.39
C LEU A 368 -7.14 15.78 6.67
N PHE A 369 -8.25 16.50 6.53
CA PHE A 369 -9.59 15.93 6.70
C PHE A 369 -9.92 14.93 5.60
N TYR A 370 -9.54 15.21 4.34
CA TYR A 370 -9.67 14.26 3.23
C TYR A 370 -8.90 12.97 3.51
N VAL A 371 -7.62 13.07 3.92
CA VAL A 371 -6.78 11.91 4.22
C VAL A 371 -7.33 11.13 5.41
N PHE A 372 -7.80 11.82 6.46
CA PHE A 372 -8.49 11.19 7.58
C PHE A 372 -9.71 10.37 7.11
N CYS A 373 -10.61 10.97 6.34
CA CYS A 373 -11.79 10.30 5.80
C CYS A 373 -11.45 9.11 4.93
N CYS A 374 -10.42 9.24 4.08
CA CYS A 374 -9.96 8.17 3.20
C CYS A 374 -9.32 7.01 4.00
N ALA A 375 -8.43 7.30 4.93
CA ALA A 375 -7.71 6.30 5.71
C ALA A 375 -8.65 5.49 6.61
N VAL A 376 -9.65 6.16 7.23
CA VAL A 376 -10.62 5.47 8.09
C VAL A 376 -11.64 4.64 7.31
N SER A 377 -11.87 4.94 6.04
CA SER A 377 -12.88 4.28 5.21
C SER A 377 -12.26 3.39 4.15
N ILE A 378 -11.88 3.96 3.00
CA ILE A 378 -11.49 3.20 1.81
C ILE A 378 -10.22 2.38 2.04
N CYS A 379 -9.17 2.99 2.59
CA CYS A 379 -7.91 2.30 2.81
C CYS A 379 -8.03 1.14 3.81
N ALA A 380 -8.85 1.30 4.86
CA ALA A 380 -9.06 0.28 5.86
C ALA A 380 -10.05 -0.81 5.42
N VAL A 381 -11.09 -0.43 4.68
CA VAL A 381 -12.28 -1.29 4.43
C VAL A 381 -12.16 -2.08 3.14
N VAL A 382 -11.49 -1.57 2.09
CA VAL A 382 -11.56 -2.15 0.75
C VAL A 382 -11.15 -3.62 0.71
N PHE A 383 -9.99 -3.97 1.27
CA PHE A 383 -9.52 -5.36 1.26
C PHE A 383 -10.35 -6.29 2.15
N VAL A 384 -10.82 -5.77 3.30
CA VAL A 384 -11.71 -6.52 4.19
C VAL A 384 -13.04 -6.80 3.49
N LEU A 385 -13.64 -5.78 2.90
CA LEU A 385 -14.90 -5.89 2.17
C LEU A 385 -14.80 -6.88 1.00
N LEU A 386 -13.74 -6.78 0.20
CA LEU A 386 -13.49 -7.71 -0.92
C LEU A 386 -13.32 -9.15 -0.42
N SER A 387 -12.56 -9.37 0.65
CA SER A 387 -12.35 -10.70 1.21
C SER A 387 -13.62 -11.33 1.80
N GLU A 388 -14.49 -10.52 2.39
CA GLU A 388 -15.77 -10.95 2.95
C GLU A 388 -16.84 -11.15 1.85
N MET A 389 -16.77 -10.40 0.75
CA MET A 389 -17.73 -10.45 -0.33
C MET A 389 -17.58 -11.71 -1.22
N TYR A 390 -16.39 -12.26 -1.33
CA TYR A 390 -16.14 -13.39 -2.22
C TYR A 390 -16.38 -14.74 -1.56
N PRO A 391 -17.03 -15.71 -2.25
CA PRO A 391 -17.18 -17.09 -1.78
C PRO A 391 -15.83 -17.73 -1.47
N THR A 392 -15.77 -18.53 -0.44
CA THR A 392 -14.52 -19.10 0.10
C THR A 392 -13.71 -19.85 -0.96
N LYS A 393 -14.39 -20.60 -1.85
CA LYS A 393 -13.76 -21.45 -2.89
C LYS A 393 -13.04 -20.68 -3.99
N VAL A 394 -13.42 -19.43 -4.26
CA VAL A 394 -12.86 -18.58 -5.34
C VAL A 394 -12.20 -17.33 -4.80
N ARG A 395 -12.21 -17.12 -3.47
CA ARG A 395 -11.72 -15.89 -2.82
C ARG A 395 -10.30 -15.54 -3.22
N GLY A 396 -9.38 -16.50 -3.20
CA GLY A 396 -7.98 -16.25 -3.56
C GLY A 396 -7.83 -15.66 -4.95
N LEU A 397 -8.46 -16.30 -5.94
CA LEU A 397 -8.42 -15.85 -7.33
C LEU A 397 -9.14 -14.51 -7.53
N ALA A 398 -10.33 -14.34 -6.93
CA ALA A 398 -11.10 -13.10 -7.02
C ALA A 398 -10.36 -11.90 -6.37
N MET A 399 -9.72 -12.12 -5.21
CA MET A 399 -8.86 -11.12 -4.55
C MET A 399 -7.65 -10.75 -5.40
N SER A 400 -7.04 -11.71 -6.09
CA SER A 400 -5.91 -11.44 -6.99
C SER A 400 -6.34 -10.59 -8.19
N ILE A 401 -7.50 -10.86 -8.78
CA ILE A 401 -8.06 -10.06 -9.88
C ILE A 401 -8.36 -8.63 -9.40
N ALA A 402 -9.02 -8.48 -8.26
CA ALA A 402 -9.33 -7.17 -7.70
C ALA A 402 -8.06 -6.39 -7.30
N GLY A 403 -7.05 -7.06 -6.73
CA GLY A 403 -5.75 -6.48 -6.42
C GLY A 403 -5.00 -6.02 -7.67
N PHE A 404 -5.01 -6.81 -8.73
CA PHE A 404 -4.43 -6.41 -10.02
C PHE A 404 -5.13 -5.16 -10.60
N ALA A 405 -6.47 -5.13 -10.54
CA ALA A 405 -7.26 -3.97 -10.97
C ALA A 405 -6.95 -2.72 -10.13
N LEU A 406 -6.75 -2.88 -8.82
CA LEU A 406 -6.32 -1.80 -7.93
C LEU A 406 -4.97 -1.20 -8.35
N TRP A 407 -3.98 -2.03 -8.68
CA TRP A 407 -2.68 -1.56 -9.15
C TRP A 407 -2.76 -0.84 -10.48
N ILE A 408 -3.62 -1.29 -11.41
CA ILE A 408 -3.90 -0.56 -12.66
C ILE A 408 -4.50 0.81 -12.36
N GLY A 409 -5.50 0.89 -11.47
CA GLY A 409 -6.10 2.16 -11.05
C GLY A 409 -5.08 3.11 -10.41
N THR A 410 -4.20 2.57 -9.56
CA THR A 410 -3.11 3.32 -8.93
C THR A 410 -2.14 3.89 -9.98
N TYR A 411 -1.74 3.05 -10.96
CA TYR A 411 -0.89 3.48 -12.06
C TYR A 411 -1.54 4.61 -12.88
N LEU A 412 -2.80 4.47 -13.26
CA LEU A 412 -3.50 5.48 -14.06
C LEU A 412 -3.56 6.83 -13.33
N ILE A 413 -3.85 6.84 -12.03
CA ILE A 413 -3.84 8.08 -11.25
C ILE A 413 -2.42 8.64 -11.12
N GLY A 414 -1.43 7.82 -10.81
CA GLY A 414 -0.04 8.26 -10.73
C GLY A 414 0.45 8.89 -12.04
N GLN A 415 0.15 8.27 -13.18
CA GLN A 415 0.53 8.72 -14.52
C GLN A 415 -0.22 9.98 -14.96
N LEU A 416 -1.53 10.07 -14.69
CA LEU A 416 -2.38 11.11 -15.26
C LEU A 416 -2.46 12.37 -14.39
N THR A 417 -2.14 12.31 -13.11
CA THR A 417 -2.29 13.46 -12.19
C THR A 417 -1.56 14.72 -12.67
N PRO A 418 -0.28 14.71 -13.13
CA PRO A 418 0.36 15.92 -13.63
C PRO A 418 -0.37 16.52 -14.83
N TRP A 419 -0.80 15.68 -15.76
CA TRP A 419 -1.58 16.11 -16.92
C TRP A 419 -2.93 16.71 -16.50
N MET A 420 -3.61 16.12 -15.53
CA MET A 420 -4.88 16.65 -15.01
C MET A 420 -4.68 18.01 -14.32
N LEU A 421 -3.66 18.14 -13.47
CA LEU A 421 -3.35 19.40 -12.78
C LEU A 421 -3.05 20.53 -13.77
N GLN A 422 -2.40 20.24 -14.90
CA GLN A 422 -2.05 21.21 -15.91
C GLN A 422 -3.23 21.56 -16.83
N ASN A 423 -3.99 20.54 -17.31
CA ASN A 423 -5.01 20.73 -18.35
C ASN A 423 -6.42 20.96 -17.81
N LEU A 424 -6.76 20.35 -16.66
CA LEU A 424 -8.05 20.55 -15.99
C LEU A 424 -7.98 21.60 -14.89
N THR A 425 -6.81 22.19 -14.64
CA THR A 425 -6.47 23.00 -13.47
C THR A 425 -6.51 22.19 -12.16
N PRO A 426 -5.90 22.64 -11.06
CA PRO A 426 -6.05 21.99 -9.76
C PRO A 426 -7.51 21.87 -9.32
N ALA A 427 -8.29 22.95 -9.48
CA ALA A 427 -9.72 22.93 -9.13
C ALA A 427 -10.51 21.85 -9.89
N GLY A 428 -10.36 21.79 -11.22
CA GLY A 428 -11.04 20.80 -12.06
C GLY A 428 -10.62 19.37 -11.71
N THR A 429 -9.35 19.15 -11.37
CA THR A 429 -8.85 17.85 -10.95
C THR A 429 -9.52 17.38 -9.66
N PHE A 430 -9.63 18.24 -8.64
CA PHE A 430 -10.29 17.89 -7.39
C PHE A 430 -11.80 17.70 -7.54
N PHE A 431 -12.46 18.47 -8.39
CA PHE A 431 -13.87 18.23 -8.72
C PHE A 431 -14.08 16.91 -9.45
N LEU A 432 -13.15 16.52 -10.34
CA LEU A 432 -13.19 15.20 -10.99
C LEU A 432 -13.06 14.06 -9.96
N PHE A 433 -12.15 14.18 -8.99
CA PHE A 433 -12.03 13.19 -7.92
C PHE A 433 -13.31 13.12 -7.07
N ALA A 434 -13.94 14.27 -6.75
CA ALA A 434 -15.23 14.30 -6.07
C ALA A 434 -16.32 13.61 -6.88
N LEU A 435 -16.35 13.83 -8.19
CA LEU A 435 -17.30 13.18 -9.12
C LEU A 435 -17.11 11.66 -9.12
N MET A 436 -15.87 11.16 -9.08
CA MET A 436 -15.57 9.72 -9.04
C MET A 436 -16.00 9.04 -7.73
N CYS A 437 -16.20 9.78 -6.66
CA CYS A 437 -16.80 9.27 -5.43
C CYS A 437 -18.26 8.83 -5.63
N VAL A 438 -19.00 9.45 -6.55
CA VAL A 438 -20.43 9.18 -6.77
C VAL A 438 -20.67 7.75 -7.27
N PRO A 439 -20.07 7.28 -8.38
CA PRO A 439 -20.26 5.90 -8.83
C PRO A 439 -19.79 4.88 -7.81
N TYR A 440 -18.70 5.17 -7.08
CA TYR A 440 -18.25 4.32 -5.99
C TYR A 440 -19.33 4.15 -4.91
N MET A 441 -19.90 5.25 -4.44
CA MET A 441 -20.98 5.24 -3.43
C MET A 441 -22.23 4.51 -3.93
N LEU A 442 -22.62 4.71 -5.19
CA LEU A 442 -23.76 4.03 -5.78
C LEU A 442 -23.57 2.51 -5.85
N ILE A 443 -22.37 2.06 -6.22
CA ILE A 443 -22.02 0.63 -6.24
C ILE A 443 -22.09 0.05 -4.84
N VAL A 444 -21.45 0.68 -3.85
CA VAL A 444 -21.46 0.21 -2.46
C VAL A 444 -22.87 0.21 -1.89
N TRP A 445 -23.67 1.23 -2.20
CA TRP A 445 -25.06 1.33 -1.71
C TRP A 445 -25.95 0.24 -2.28
N LYS A 446 -26.00 0.09 -3.61
CA LYS A 446 -26.98 -0.75 -4.30
C LYS A 446 -26.54 -2.19 -4.49
N LEU A 447 -25.23 -2.43 -4.69
CA LEU A 447 -24.73 -3.72 -5.18
C LEU A 447 -23.96 -4.51 -4.14
N VAL A 448 -23.38 -3.85 -3.12
CA VAL A 448 -22.59 -4.55 -2.10
C VAL A 448 -23.49 -4.92 -0.92
N PRO A 449 -23.54 -6.19 -0.52
CA PRO A 449 -24.24 -6.57 0.70
C PRO A 449 -23.52 -6.04 1.95
N GLU A 450 -24.26 -5.80 3.05
CA GLU A 450 -23.60 -5.59 4.36
C GLU A 450 -23.00 -6.90 4.83
N THR A 451 -21.73 -6.86 5.18
CA THR A 451 -20.96 -8.05 5.57
C THR A 451 -20.80 -8.16 7.08
N THR A 452 -20.99 -7.06 7.81
CA THR A 452 -20.81 -7.03 9.27
C THR A 452 -21.80 -7.96 9.98
N GLY A 453 -21.25 -8.88 10.78
CA GLY A 453 -22.04 -9.80 11.57
C GLY A 453 -22.69 -10.95 10.78
N LYS A 454 -22.40 -11.08 9.49
CA LYS A 454 -22.86 -12.20 8.65
C LYS A 454 -21.77 -13.24 8.47
N SER A 455 -22.19 -14.50 8.38
CA SER A 455 -21.28 -15.59 8.05
C SER A 455 -20.93 -15.54 6.55
N LEU A 456 -19.78 -16.11 6.20
CA LEU A 456 -19.34 -16.18 4.79
C LEU A 456 -20.30 -16.99 3.93
N GLU A 457 -20.94 -18.00 4.53
CA GLU A 457 -21.95 -18.85 3.90
C GLU A 457 -23.24 -18.06 3.59
N GLU A 458 -23.61 -17.11 4.45
CA GLU A 458 -24.76 -16.23 4.19
C GLU A 458 -24.50 -15.29 3.03
N ILE A 459 -23.25 -14.76 2.92
CA ILE A 459 -22.84 -13.89 1.82
C ILE A 459 -22.74 -14.70 0.51
N GLU A 460 -22.23 -15.94 0.58
CA GLU A 460 -22.20 -16.84 -0.59
C GLU A 460 -23.62 -17.13 -1.12
N ARG A 461 -24.59 -17.38 -0.23
CA ARG A 461 -26.00 -17.55 -0.60
C ARG A 461 -26.62 -16.28 -1.20
N TYR A 462 -26.19 -15.09 -0.81
CA TYR A 462 -26.65 -13.84 -1.41
C TYR A 462 -26.30 -13.79 -2.91
N TRP A 463 -25.09 -14.22 -3.27
CA TRP A 463 -24.64 -14.23 -4.67
C TRP A 463 -25.20 -15.38 -5.50
N THR A 464 -25.52 -16.50 -4.89
CA THR A 464 -26.05 -17.70 -5.56
C THR A 464 -27.57 -17.77 -5.64
N ARG A 465 -28.30 -16.98 -4.79
CA ARG A 465 -29.76 -16.90 -4.80
C ARG A 465 -30.34 -15.88 -5.80
N SER A 466 -29.51 -15.08 -6.44
CA SER A 466 -29.96 -14.13 -7.48
C SER A 466 -30.10 -14.81 -8.86
N GLU A 467 -30.19 -16.11 -8.87
CA GLU A 467 -30.73 -16.93 -9.96
C GLU A 467 -32.17 -17.35 -9.58
#